data_b7aea9634d6362b0891b64e0527f5359
#
_entry.id   b7aea9634d6362b0891b64e0527f5359
#
_cell.length_a   1.000
_cell.length_b   1.000
_cell.length_c   1.000
_cell.angle_alpha   90.00
_cell.angle_beta   90.00
_cell.angle_gamma   90.00
#
_symmetry.space_group_name_H-M   'P 1'
#
loop_
_entity.id
_entity.type
_entity.pdbx_description
1 polymer ?
#
loop_
_entity_poly.entity_id
_entity_poly.type
_entity_poly.pdbx_seq_one_letter_code
_entity_poly.pdbx_strand_id
1 'polypeptide(L)'
;SDFNWDQIFEGADWFQFSGITPALSDEMAECTLLALKKAKEKGLTTSCDLNYRSKMWAPEKAREVMGKLLPFVDYFIANDKDVLGIYDNHTWTESDPKKRAEEMEIWLTEQFGFKAATIILVVSDELKRKGTWASLYENGKFYSSPFFLADMVESVGAGDTYAGAFIAARKKGMTDQDAVNYSAATSALKFSVPGDANILNEKEVLALVNRSADDWISR
;
A
#
# COMPACT_ATOMS: atom_id res chain seq x y z
N SER A 1 -12.14 20.40 16.25
CA SER A 1 -12.63 19.18 15.58
C SER A 1 -13.63 18.51 16.53
N ASP A 2 -14.68 17.97 15.98
CA ASP A 2 -15.78 17.31 16.73
C ASP A 2 -15.38 15.89 17.19
N PHE A 3 -14.16 15.44 16.86
CA PHE A 3 -13.67 14.11 17.21
C PHE A 3 -12.89 14.12 18.52
N ASN A 4 -13.26 13.23 19.42
CA ASN A 4 -12.48 12.93 20.64
C ASN A 4 -11.38 11.89 20.29
N TRP A 5 -10.23 12.36 19.82
CA TRP A 5 -9.12 11.49 19.41
C TRP A 5 -8.58 10.64 20.57
N ASP A 6 -8.70 11.09 21.80
CA ASP A 6 -8.27 10.30 22.96
C ASP A 6 -9.11 9.05 23.14
N GLN A 7 -10.41 9.18 22.96
CA GLN A 7 -11.34 8.06 23.00
C GLN A 7 -11.23 7.16 21.76
N ILE A 8 -11.07 7.76 20.56
CA ILE A 8 -10.95 7.01 19.29
C ILE A 8 -9.72 6.13 19.28
N PHE A 9 -8.59 6.61 19.82
CA PHE A 9 -7.35 5.89 19.86
C PHE A 9 -7.11 5.08 21.15
N GLU A 10 -8.11 4.97 22.02
CA GLU A 10 -8.00 4.13 23.22
C GLU A 10 -7.80 2.66 22.83
N GLY A 11 -6.69 2.07 23.31
CA GLY A 11 -6.32 0.68 22.99
C GLY A 11 -5.81 0.45 21.57
N ALA A 12 -5.72 1.48 20.73
CA ALA A 12 -5.12 1.38 19.40
C ALA A 12 -3.59 1.37 19.47
N ASP A 13 -2.97 0.65 18.56
CA ASP A 13 -1.51 0.62 18.36
C ASP A 13 -1.10 1.01 16.93
N TRP A 14 -2.08 1.10 16.01
CA TRP A 14 -1.86 1.44 14.61
C TRP A 14 -2.99 2.31 14.07
N PHE A 15 -2.62 3.37 13.33
CA PHE A 15 -3.54 4.22 12.60
C PHE A 15 -3.23 4.19 11.11
N GLN A 16 -4.19 3.74 10.31
CA GLN A 16 -4.13 3.71 8.84
C GLN A 16 -5.10 4.72 8.26
N PHE A 17 -4.66 5.48 7.24
CA PHE A 17 -5.56 6.28 6.42
C PHE A 17 -5.34 6.03 4.92
N SER A 18 -6.37 6.33 4.14
CA SER A 18 -6.31 6.34 2.68
C SER A 18 -6.20 7.77 2.17
N GLY A 19 -5.40 8.00 1.13
CA GLY A 19 -5.30 9.28 0.44
C GLY A 19 -6.62 9.76 -0.19
N ILE A 20 -7.64 8.91 -0.27
CA ILE A 20 -9.01 9.32 -0.64
C ILE A 20 -9.60 10.24 0.43
N THR A 21 -9.35 10.00 1.71
CA THR A 21 -9.94 10.77 2.82
C THR A 21 -9.59 12.26 2.74
N PRO A 22 -8.33 12.68 2.65
CA PRO A 22 -7.98 14.10 2.53
C PRO A 22 -8.39 14.73 1.19
N ALA A 23 -8.70 13.91 0.17
CA ALA A 23 -9.17 14.40 -1.13
C ALA A 23 -10.65 14.81 -1.14
N LEU A 24 -11.43 14.46 -0.11
CA LEU A 24 -12.86 14.76 -0.01
C LEU A 24 -13.13 16.26 0.19
N SER A 25 -12.34 16.94 1.02
CA SER A 25 -12.41 18.39 1.25
C SER A 25 -11.19 18.89 2.03
N ASP A 26 -11.02 20.22 2.08
CA ASP A 26 -9.96 20.85 2.88
C ASP A 26 -10.13 20.53 4.38
N GLU A 27 -11.37 20.48 4.88
CA GLU A 27 -11.66 20.11 6.26
C GLU A 27 -11.26 18.66 6.57
N MET A 28 -11.46 17.74 5.61
CA MET A 28 -11.04 16.36 5.76
C MET A 28 -9.51 16.22 5.71
N ALA A 29 -8.84 17.05 4.92
CA ALA A 29 -7.37 17.11 4.92
C ALA A 29 -6.83 17.59 6.29
N GLU A 30 -7.43 18.64 6.86
CA GLU A 30 -7.08 19.14 8.19
C GLU A 30 -7.40 18.11 9.28
N CYS A 31 -8.55 17.44 9.20
CA CYS A 31 -8.95 16.39 10.13
C CYS A 31 -7.95 15.21 10.08
N THR A 32 -7.53 14.80 8.88
CA THR A 32 -6.52 13.74 8.71
C THR A 32 -5.18 14.14 9.32
N LEU A 33 -4.74 15.38 9.11
CA LEU A 33 -3.51 15.90 9.73
C LEU A 33 -3.59 15.89 11.25
N LEU A 34 -4.74 16.32 11.81
CA LEU A 34 -4.95 16.30 13.26
C LEU A 34 -4.93 14.87 13.81
N ALA A 35 -5.60 13.93 13.11
CA ALA A 35 -5.59 12.52 13.49
C ALA A 35 -4.17 11.94 13.53
N LEU A 36 -3.36 12.21 12.47
CA LEU A 36 -1.96 11.78 12.39
C LEU A 36 -1.12 12.33 13.55
N LYS A 37 -1.23 13.63 13.83
CA LYS A 37 -0.52 14.26 14.95
C LYS A 37 -0.90 13.60 16.28
N LYS A 38 -2.20 13.36 16.50
CA LYS A 38 -2.69 12.70 17.71
C LYS A 38 -2.25 11.24 17.81
N ALA A 39 -2.23 10.51 16.69
CA ALA A 39 -1.70 9.16 16.65
C ALA A 39 -0.21 9.14 17.04
N LYS A 40 0.61 10.06 16.50
CA LYS A 40 2.03 10.17 16.87
C LYS A 40 2.23 10.58 18.32
N GLU A 41 1.45 11.54 18.86
CA GLU A 41 1.48 11.93 20.27
C GLU A 41 1.21 10.74 21.20
N LYS A 42 0.35 9.81 20.79
CA LYS A 42 0.01 8.59 21.54
C LYS A 42 0.98 7.42 21.27
N GLY A 43 1.96 7.60 20.41
CA GLY A 43 2.94 6.55 20.06
C GLY A 43 2.40 5.46 19.14
N LEU A 44 1.29 5.71 18.43
CA LEU A 44 0.78 4.76 17.45
C LEU A 44 1.72 4.68 16.25
N THR A 45 1.80 3.50 15.67
CA THR A 45 2.35 3.32 14.32
C THR A 45 1.37 3.90 13.31
N THR A 46 1.88 4.61 12.31
CA THR A 46 1.04 5.26 11.29
C THR A 46 1.34 4.72 9.90
N SER A 47 0.31 4.55 9.08
CA SER A 47 0.48 4.17 7.68
C SER A 47 -0.49 4.89 6.76
N CYS A 48 -0.11 4.97 5.49
CA CYS A 48 -0.87 5.59 4.42
C CYS A 48 -0.91 4.67 3.20
N ASP A 49 -2.11 4.39 2.67
CA ASP A 49 -2.28 3.99 1.28
C ASP A 49 -2.52 5.25 0.45
N LEU A 50 -1.61 5.58 -0.46
CA LEU A 50 -1.64 6.81 -1.26
C LEU A 50 -2.95 6.96 -2.06
N ASN A 51 -3.41 5.89 -2.66
CA ASN A 51 -4.74 5.70 -3.25
C ASN A 51 -5.24 6.91 -4.05
N TYR A 52 -4.38 7.47 -4.92
CA TYR A 52 -4.64 8.68 -5.67
C TYR A 52 -5.81 8.54 -6.63
N ARG A 53 -6.67 9.54 -6.64
CA ARG A 53 -7.84 9.61 -7.54
C ARG A 53 -7.83 10.93 -8.31
N SER A 54 -7.35 10.91 -9.55
CA SER A 54 -7.28 12.09 -10.43
C SER A 54 -8.62 12.78 -10.70
N LYS A 55 -9.74 12.08 -10.48
CA LYS A 55 -11.10 12.65 -10.59
C LYS A 55 -11.52 13.44 -9.35
N MET A 56 -10.82 13.33 -8.23
CA MET A 56 -11.14 14.03 -6.99
C MET A 56 -10.30 15.30 -6.82
N TRP A 57 -9.04 15.26 -7.19
CA TRP A 57 -8.12 16.39 -7.06
C TRP A 57 -7.01 16.36 -8.12
N ALA A 58 -6.50 17.54 -8.46
CA ALA A 58 -5.35 17.68 -9.35
C ALA A 58 -4.04 17.26 -8.66
N PRO A 59 -3.01 16.85 -9.43
CA PRO A 59 -1.73 16.43 -8.87
C PRO A 59 -1.08 17.48 -7.97
N GLU A 60 -1.18 18.77 -8.33
CA GLU A 60 -0.61 19.89 -7.55
C GLU A 60 -1.23 19.98 -6.16
N LYS A 61 -2.57 19.87 -6.07
CA LYS A 61 -3.29 19.89 -4.80
C LYS A 61 -2.96 18.64 -3.98
N ALA A 62 -2.88 17.48 -4.63
CA ALA A 62 -2.50 16.23 -3.99
C ALA A 62 -1.08 16.32 -3.39
N ARG A 63 -0.09 16.85 -4.15
CA ARG A 63 1.28 17.08 -3.63
C ARG A 63 1.30 18.02 -2.43
N GLU A 64 0.54 19.13 -2.50
CA GLU A 64 0.48 20.10 -1.39
C GLU A 64 -0.06 19.45 -0.12
N VAL A 65 -1.21 18.79 -0.22
CA VAL A 65 -1.88 18.19 0.94
C VAL A 65 -1.11 17.00 1.48
N MET A 66 -0.73 16.06 0.61
CA MET A 66 0.04 14.88 1.04
C MET A 66 1.42 15.27 1.58
N GLY A 67 2.04 16.32 1.05
CA GLY A 67 3.29 16.86 1.59
C GLY A 67 3.20 17.31 3.05
N LYS A 68 2.01 17.68 3.53
CA LYS A 68 1.75 18.02 4.96
C LYS A 68 1.46 16.79 5.82
N LEU A 69 0.93 15.71 5.23
CA LEU A 69 0.51 14.51 5.93
C LEU A 69 1.63 13.47 6.04
N LEU A 70 2.35 13.23 4.94
CA LEU A 70 3.33 12.15 4.80
C LEU A 70 4.50 12.23 5.81
N PRO A 71 4.98 13.40 6.29
CA PRO A 71 5.99 13.45 7.34
C PRO A 71 5.57 12.81 8.69
N PHE A 72 4.29 12.51 8.87
CA PHE A 72 3.75 11.82 10.05
C PHE A 72 3.51 10.32 9.81
N VAL A 73 3.90 9.78 8.66
CA VAL A 73 3.67 8.39 8.26
C VAL A 73 4.92 7.56 8.52
N ASP A 74 4.76 6.40 9.16
CA ASP A 74 5.83 5.42 9.36
C ASP A 74 5.93 4.45 8.16
N TYR A 75 4.79 3.98 7.64
CA TYR A 75 4.72 3.00 6.55
C TYR A 75 3.92 3.55 5.37
N PHE A 76 4.57 3.69 4.24
CA PHE A 76 3.97 4.19 3.01
C PHE A 76 3.62 3.03 2.07
N ILE A 77 2.40 3.03 1.55
CA ILE A 77 1.88 2.02 0.62
C ILE A 77 1.32 2.75 -0.61
N ALA A 78 1.69 2.32 -1.80
CA ALA A 78 1.12 2.85 -3.04
C ALA A 78 1.23 1.87 -4.20
N ASN A 79 0.43 2.04 -5.24
CA ASN A 79 0.76 1.50 -6.54
C ASN A 79 1.61 2.51 -7.34
N ASP A 80 2.36 2.02 -8.32
CA ASP A 80 3.26 2.84 -9.14
C ASP A 80 2.52 3.96 -9.88
N LYS A 81 1.30 3.70 -10.35
CA LYS A 81 0.49 4.67 -11.11
C LYS A 81 0.03 5.83 -10.25
N ASP A 82 -0.24 5.58 -8.97
CA ASP A 82 -0.63 6.63 -8.03
C ASP A 82 0.55 7.57 -7.76
N VAL A 83 1.76 7.02 -7.60
CA VAL A 83 2.99 7.81 -7.46
C VAL A 83 3.27 8.62 -8.72
N LEU A 84 3.22 7.98 -9.90
CA LEU A 84 3.38 8.67 -11.18
C LEU A 84 2.33 9.75 -11.39
N GLY A 85 1.10 9.53 -10.94
CA GLY A 85 0.00 10.49 -11.08
C GLY A 85 0.14 11.73 -10.20
N ILE A 86 0.68 11.59 -8.98
CA ILE A 86 0.90 12.73 -8.07
C ILE A 86 2.21 13.44 -8.38
N TYR A 87 3.29 12.69 -8.60
CA TYR A 87 4.64 13.21 -8.83
C TYR A 87 5.00 13.22 -10.32
N ASP A 88 4.06 13.66 -11.17
CA ASP A 88 4.20 13.82 -12.62
C ASP A 88 5.26 14.86 -13.03
N ASN A 89 5.64 15.73 -12.11
CA ASN A 89 6.69 16.73 -12.26
C ASN A 89 8.11 16.21 -11.89
N HIS A 90 8.22 14.98 -11.37
CA HIS A 90 9.49 14.33 -11.08
C HIS A 90 9.98 13.52 -12.30
N THR A 91 11.28 13.56 -12.56
CA THR A 91 11.88 12.78 -13.65
C THR A 91 12.37 11.44 -13.09
N TRP A 92 11.63 10.38 -13.37
CA TRP A 92 12.01 9.02 -13.05
C TRP A 92 13.04 8.52 -14.08
N THR A 93 14.15 7.98 -13.62
CA THR A 93 15.28 7.57 -14.49
C THR A 93 15.16 6.14 -14.99
N GLU A 94 14.50 5.27 -14.22
CA GLU A 94 14.38 3.85 -14.55
C GLU A 94 13.20 3.59 -15.48
N SER A 95 13.48 2.89 -16.59
CA SER A 95 12.48 2.48 -17.56
C SER A 95 11.81 1.15 -17.20
N ASP A 96 12.52 0.24 -16.54
CA ASP A 96 11.98 -1.00 -16.01
C ASP A 96 11.02 -0.72 -14.85
N PRO A 97 9.75 -1.19 -14.89
CA PRO A 97 8.77 -0.88 -13.87
C PRO A 97 9.17 -1.30 -12.45
N LYS A 98 9.90 -2.41 -12.29
CA LYS A 98 10.33 -2.89 -10.97
C LYS A 98 11.44 -2.01 -10.40
N LYS A 99 12.44 -1.68 -11.23
CA LYS A 99 13.52 -0.76 -10.83
C LYS A 99 12.99 0.64 -10.56
N ARG A 100 12.02 1.10 -11.35
CA ARG A 100 11.35 2.38 -11.09
C ARG A 100 10.56 2.37 -9.78
N ALA A 101 9.94 1.25 -9.39
CA ALA A 101 9.32 1.12 -8.09
C ALA A 101 10.35 1.26 -6.95
N GLU A 102 11.51 0.63 -7.09
CA GLU A 102 12.63 0.79 -6.14
C GLU A 102 13.14 2.24 -6.08
N GLU A 103 13.27 2.92 -7.23
CA GLU A 103 13.61 4.36 -7.31
C GLU A 103 12.58 5.22 -6.57
N MET A 104 11.28 4.94 -6.75
CA MET A 104 10.18 5.63 -6.04
C MET A 104 10.26 5.45 -4.53
N GLU A 105 10.52 4.23 -4.06
CA GLU A 105 10.62 3.90 -2.64
C GLU A 105 11.76 4.65 -1.97
N ILE A 106 12.95 4.71 -2.60
CA ILE A 106 14.09 5.48 -2.10
C ILE A 106 13.71 6.96 -2.04
N TRP A 107 13.30 7.52 -3.19
CA TRP A 107 13.03 8.95 -3.29
C TRP A 107 11.96 9.40 -2.28
N LEU A 108 10.85 8.68 -2.18
CA LEU A 108 9.77 8.99 -1.23
C LEU A 108 10.23 8.87 0.23
N THR A 109 11.04 7.85 0.54
CA THR A 109 11.58 7.68 1.89
C THR A 109 12.54 8.81 2.27
N GLU A 110 13.38 9.26 1.34
CA GLU A 110 14.27 10.41 1.55
C GLU A 110 13.51 11.72 1.73
N GLN A 111 12.41 11.91 0.99
CA GLN A 111 11.60 13.13 1.09
C GLN A 111 10.80 13.22 2.39
N PHE A 112 10.26 12.11 2.89
CA PHE A 112 9.28 12.12 3.97
C PHE A 112 9.72 11.40 5.25
N GLY A 113 10.82 10.64 5.20
CA GLY A 113 11.40 9.98 6.38
C GLY A 113 10.64 8.72 6.82
N PHE A 114 10.06 7.97 5.89
CA PHE A 114 9.37 6.72 6.21
C PHE A 114 10.31 5.69 6.84
N LYS A 115 9.78 4.85 7.73
CA LYS A 115 10.47 3.65 8.19
C LYS A 115 10.57 2.63 7.06
N ALA A 116 9.49 2.51 6.30
CA ALA A 116 9.42 1.67 5.12
C ALA A 116 8.45 2.22 4.07
N ALA A 117 8.76 2.00 2.80
CA ALA A 117 7.89 2.26 1.66
C ALA A 117 7.70 0.99 0.85
N THR A 118 6.48 0.73 0.39
CA THR A 118 6.16 -0.41 -0.48
C THR A 118 5.38 0.04 -1.70
N ILE A 119 5.86 -0.38 -2.88
CA ILE A 119 5.23 -0.08 -4.16
C ILE A 119 4.69 -1.37 -4.79
N ILE A 120 3.46 -1.30 -5.26
CA ILE A 120 2.72 -2.40 -5.86
C ILE A 120 2.65 -2.19 -7.36
N LEU A 121 2.99 -3.22 -8.12
CA LEU A 121 2.75 -3.29 -9.56
C LEU A 121 1.62 -4.27 -9.84
N VAL A 122 0.56 -3.78 -10.51
CA VAL A 122 -0.53 -4.62 -11.00
C VAL A 122 -0.46 -4.70 -12.50
N VAL A 123 -0.24 -5.90 -13.01
CA VAL A 123 -0.15 -6.18 -14.45
C VAL A 123 -1.17 -7.24 -14.87
N SER A 124 -1.46 -7.28 -16.16
CA SER A 124 -2.30 -8.32 -16.76
C SER A 124 -1.47 -9.13 -17.74
N ASP A 125 -1.65 -10.43 -17.76
CA ASP A 125 -1.08 -11.31 -18.79
C ASP A 125 -1.96 -11.38 -20.05
N GLU A 126 -1.49 -12.12 -21.06
CA GLU A 126 -2.20 -12.34 -22.32
C GLU A 126 -3.55 -13.05 -22.16
N LEU A 127 -3.71 -13.83 -21.10
CA LEU A 127 -4.95 -14.52 -20.75
C LEU A 127 -5.89 -13.67 -19.89
N LYS A 128 -5.61 -12.35 -19.74
CA LYS A 128 -6.37 -11.40 -18.92
C LYS A 128 -6.38 -11.74 -17.41
N ARG A 129 -5.49 -12.60 -16.94
CA ARG A 129 -5.30 -12.78 -15.52
C ARG A 129 -4.61 -11.55 -14.94
N LYS A 130 -4.96 -11.18 -13.73
CA LYS A 130 -4.31 -10.11 -12.98
C LYS A 130 -3.19 -10.69 -12.12
N GLY A 131 -2.11 -9.95 -12.01
CA GLY A 131 -1.02 -10.32 -11.12
C GLY A 131 -0.51 -9.15 -10.33
N THR A 132 -0.03 -9.46 -9.14
CA THR A 132 0.59 -8.52 -8.22
C THR A 132 2.03 -8.89 -7.98
N TRP A 133 2.90 -7.91 -8.14
CA TRP A 133 4.26 -7.88 -7.66
C TRP A 133 4.40 -6.68 -6.73
N ALA A 134 5.18 -6.79 -5.69
CA ALA A 134 5.46 -5.68 -4.81
C ALA A 134 6.93 -5.67 -4.39
N SER A 135 7.45 -4.49 -4.12
CA SER A 135 8.71 -4.26 -3.43
C SER A 135 8.46 -3.58 -2.09
N LEU A 136 9.45 -3.67 -1.22
CA LEU A 136 9.51 -3.03 0.08
C LEU A 136 10.91 -2.53 0.31
N TYR A 137 11.06 -1.24 0.56
CA TYR A 137 12.31 -0.63 0.99
C TYR A 137 12.24 -0.32 2.49
N GLU A 138 13.13 -0.92 3.26
CA GLU A 138 13.24 -0.71 4.70
C GLU A 138 14.70 -0.81 5.14
N ASN A 139 15.18 0.13 5.95
CA ASN A 139 16.53 0.14 6.50
C ASN A 139 17.65 0.00 5.45
N GLY A 140 17.49 0.63 4.28
CA GLY A 140 18.47 0.58 3.19
C GLY A 140 18.50 -0.73 2.40
N LYS A 141 17.50 -1.59 2.56
CA LYS A 141 17.39 -2.89 1.88
C LYS A 141 16.09 -3.00 1.12
N PHE A 142 16.16 -3.73 0.00
CA PHE A 142 14.99 -4.10 -0.78
C PHE A 142 14.59 -5.55 -0.55
N TYR A 143 13.27 -5.75 -0.49
CA TYR A 143 12.62 -7.05 -0.48
C TYR A 143 11.57 -7.04 -1.58
N SER A 144 11.48 -8.07 -2.39
CA SER A 144 10.47 -8.14 -3.44
C SER A 144 9.77 -9.48 -3.48
N SER A 145 8.47 -9.44 -3.78
CA SER A 145 7.68 -10.66 -3.92
C SER A 145 7.94 -11.34 -5.25
N PRO A 146 7.66 -12.65 -5.36
CA PRO A 146 7.34 -13.26 -6.65
C PRO A 146 6.16 -12.52 -7.32
N PHE A 147 5.97 -12.78 -8.60
CA PHE A 147 4.78 -12.32 -9.31
C PHE A 147 3.65 -13.33 -9.10
N PHE A 148 2.64 -12.93 -8.33
CA PHE A 148 1.48 -13.77 -8.07
C PHE A 148 0.37 -13.46 -9.06
N LEU A 149 -0.17 -14.49 -9.71
CA LEU A 149 -1.25 -14.42 -10.70
C LEU A 149 -2.53 -15.05 -10.16
N ALA A 150 -3.67 -14.45 -10.50
CA ALA A 150 -4.99 -15.00 -10.24
C ALA A 150 -5.94 -14.72 -11.40
N ASP A 151 -6.95 -15.56 -11.58
CA ASP A 151 -8.04 -15.30 -12.51
C ASP A 151 -8.83 -14.08 -12.06
N MET A 152 -9.11 -13.17 -13.01
CA MET A 152 -9.74 -11.91 -12.67
C MET A 152 -11.27 -12.00 -12.72
N VAL A 153 -11.90 -11.89 -11.56
CA VAL A 153 -13.34 -11.70 -11.38
C VAL A 153 -13.63 -10.23 -11.08
N GLU A 154 -12.91 -9.64 -10.11
CA GLU A 154 -13.12 -8.27 -9.64
C GLU A 154 -11.79 -7.64 -9.21
N SER A 155 -11.56 -6.37 -9.54
CA SER A 155 -10.33 -5.65 -9.17
C SER A 155 -10.50 -4.68 -7.99
N VAL A 156 -11.73 -4.41 -7.59
CA VAL A 156 -12.03 -3.51 -6.47
C VAL A 156 -11.54 -4.12 -5.15
N GLY A 157 -10.97 -3.30 -4.28
CA GLY A 157 -10.48 -3.73 -2.97
C GLY A 157 -9.13 -4.45 -2.96
N ALA A 158 -8.47 -4.65 -4.12
CA ALA A 158 -7.16 -5.33 -4.13
C ALA A 158 -6.04 -4.49 -3.47
N GLY A 159 -6.06 -3.16 -3.63
CA GLY A 159 -5.16 -2.24 -2.93
C GLY A 159 -5.38 -2.24 -1.43
N ASP A 160 -6.64 -2.09 -1.00
CA ASP A 160 -7.02 -2.14 0.42
C ASP A 160 -6.67 -3.49 1.05
N THR A 161 -6.84 -4.58 0.27
CA THR A 161 -6.42 -5.94 0.68
C THR A 161 -4.90 -6.03 0.87
N TYR A 162 -4.10 -5.44 -0.03
CA TYR A 162 -2.65 -5.38 0.16
C TYR A 162 -2.29 -4.63 1.45
N ALA A 163 -2.84 -3.43 1.62
CA ALA A 163 -2.56 -2.59 2.79
C ALA A 163 -2.95 -3.29 4.09
N GLY A 164 -4.15 -3.89 4.16
CA GLY A 164 -4.61 -4.64 5.32
C GLY A 164 -3.73 -5.87 5.62
N ALA A 165 -3.33 -6.62 4.58
CA ALA A 165 -2.45 -7.78 4.71
C ALA A 165 -1.05 -7.36 5.18
N PHE A 166 -0.50 -6.25 4.66
CA PHE A 166 0.78 -5.71 5.07
C PHE A 166 0.80 -5.32 6.56
N ILE A 167 -0.22 -4.57 7.00
CA ILE A 167 -0.37 -4.20 8.41
C ILE A 167 -0.49 -5.46 9.29
N ALA A 168 -1.29 -6.42 8.88
CA ALA A 168 -1.46 -7.69 9.62
C ALA A 168 -0.15 -8.48 9.72
N ALA A 169 0.61 -8.56 8.62
CA ALA A 169 1.91 -9.23 8.59
C ALA A 169 2.92 -8.55 9.53
N ARG A 170 2.98 -7.21 9.51
CA ARG A 170 3.85 -6.44 10.42
C ARG A 170 3.44 -6.64 11.88
N LYS A 171 2.16 -6.62 12.19
CA LYS A 171 1.65 -6.85 13.56
C LYS A 171 1.91 -8.27 14.05
N LYS A 172 1.95 -9.26 13.15
CA LYS A 172 2.32 -10.64 13.48
C LYS A 172 3.83 -10.84 13.62
N GLY A 173 4.66 -9.83 13.35
CA GLY A 173 6.11 -9.92 13.42
C GLY A 173 6.72 -10.77 12.30
N MET A 174 6.07 -10.88 11.14
CA MET A 174 6.65 -11.53 9.97
C MET A 174 7.94 -10.80 9.53
N THR A 175 8.88 -11.54 8.95
CA THR A 175 10.06 -10.91 8.33
C THR A 175 9.63 -9.97 7.19
N ASP A 176 10.50 -9.01 6.81
CA ASP A 176 10.21 -8.07 5.73
C ASP A 176 9.89 -8.80 4.41
N GLN A 177 10.66 -9.87 4.11
CA GLN A 177 10.43 -10.70 2.93
C GLN A 177 9.09 -11.45 2.99
N ASP A 178 8.74 -12.01 4.15
CA ASP A 178 7.46 -12.72 4.31
C ASP A 178 6.29 -11.75 4.27
N ALA A 179 6.43 -10.55 4.83
CA ALA A 179 5.40 -9.52 4.82
C ALA A 179 5.07 -9.07 3.39
N VAL A 180 6.09 -8.80 2.55
CA VAL A 180 5.86 -8.41 1.14
C VAL A 180 5.28 -9.57 0.33
N ASN A 181 5.74 -10.80 0.53
CA ASN A 181 5.20 -12.00 -0.14
C ASN A 181 3.73 -12.22 0.22
N TYR A 182 3.42 -12.20 1.52
CA TYR A 182 2.07 -12.41 2.04
C TYR A 182 1.09 -11.35 1.51
N SER A 183 1.49 -10.08 1.52
CA SER A 183 0.66 -8.97 1.07
C SER A 183 0.39 -9.02 -0.43
N ALA A 184 1.42 -9.28 -1.25
CA ALA A 184 1.29 -9.41 -2.69
C ALA A 184 0.43 -10.62 -3.09
N ALA A 185 0.60 -11.77 -2.42
CA ALA A 185 -0.23 -12.96 -2.65
C ALA A 185 -1.69 -12.71 -2.26
N THR A 186 -1.94 -12.03 -1.12
CA THR A 186 -3.30 -11.71 -0.68
C THR A 186 -3.99 -10.78 -1.67
N SER A 187 -3.29 -9.74 -2.15
CA SER A 187 -3.79 -8.81 -3.18
C SER A 187 -4.09 -9.52 -4.50
N ALA A 188 -3.21 -10.43 -4.94
CA ALA A 188 -3.43 -11.22 -6.16
C ALA A 188 -4.67 -12.12 -6.05
N LEU A 189 -4.83 -12.84 -4.94
CA LEU A 189 -6.00 -13.69 -4.71
C LEU A 189 -7.30 -12.88 -4.66
N LYS A 190 -7.26 -11.62 -4.18
CA LYS A 190 -8.45 -10.76 -4.15
C LYS A 190 -9.04 -10.56 -5.54
N PHE A 191 -8.26 -10.59 -6.62
CA PHE A 191 -8.80 -10.50 -7.98
C PHE A 191 -9.79 -11.62 -8.31
N SER A 192 -9.69 -12.79 -7.68
CA SER A 192 -10.61 -13.92 -7.87
C SER A 192 -11.87 -13.87 -6.98
N VAL A 193 -11.98 -12.87 -6.11
CA VAL A 193 -13.10 -12.72 -5.16
C VAL A 193 -14.03 -11.62 -5.63
N PRO A 194 -15.34 -11.87 -5.81
CA PRO A 194 -16.30 -10.84 -6.19
C PRO A 194 -16.55 -9.84 -5.04
N GLY A 195 -16.92 -8.61 -5.41
CA GLY A 195 -17.15 -7.51 -4.48
C GLY A 195 -15.85 -6.86 -4.00
N ASP A 196 -15.94 -5.90 -3.10
CA ASP A 196 -14.82 -5.14 -2.57
C ASP A 196 -14.19 -5.76 -1.31
N ALA A 197 -14.97 -6.50 -0.53
CA ALA A 197 -14.52 -7.13 0.71
C ALA A 197 -13.59 -8.33 0.44
N ASN A 198 -12.52 -8.42 1.23
CA ASN A 198 -11.67 -9.60 1.24
C ASN A 198 -12.25 -10.66 2.19
N ILE A 199 -12.56 -11.83 1.65
CA ILE A 199 -13.07 -13.00 2.40
C ILE A 199 -12.05 -14.15 2.47
N LEU A 200 -10.82 -13.91 2.00
CA LEU A 200 -9.75 -14.91 1.99
C LEU A 200 -9.28 -15.22 3.42
N ASN A 201 -8.98 -16.47 3.69
CA ASN A 201 -8.36 -16.86 4.93
C ASN A 201 -6.83 -17.06 4.77
N GLU A 202 -6.13 -17.03 5.90
CA GLU A 202 -4.66 -17.10 5.93
C GLU A 202 -4.10 -18.38 5.27
N LYS A 203 -4.81 -19.50 5.37
CA LYS A 203 -4.35 -20.78 4.78
C LYS A 203 -4.32 -20.72 3.26
N GLU A 204 -5.32 -20.06 2.64
CA GLU A 204 -5.37 -19.87 1.18
C GLU A 204 -4.22 -18.98 0.70
N VAL A 205 -3.92 -17.91 1.43
CA VAL A 205 -2.80 -17.03 1.11
C VAL A 205 -1.46 -17.76 1.24
N LEU A 206 -1.23 -18.44 2.35
CA LEU A 206 0.00 -19.21 2.58
C LEU A 206 0.17 -20.35 1.58
N ALA A 207 -0.93 -20.98 1.15
CA ALA A 207 -0.87 -21.98 0.08
C ALA A 207 -0.37 -21.39 -1.25
N LEU A 208 -0.72 -20.12 -1.57
CA LEU A 208 -0.19 -19.45 -2.75
C LEU A 208 1.27 -19.03 -2.57
N VAL A 209 1.63 -18.46 -1.40
CA VAL A 209 3.01 -18.04 -1.09
C VAL A 209 4.00 -19.21 -1.17
N ASN A 210 3.58 -20.38 -0.67
CA ASN A 210 4.43 -21.58 -0.58
C ASN A 210 4.39 -22.44 -1.86
N ARG A 211 3.64 -22.06 -2.89
CA ARG A 211 3.61 -22.77 -4.17
C ARG A 211 4.97 -22.65 -4.87
N SER A 212 5.57 -23.78 -5.18
CA SER A 212 6.72 -23.82 -6.07
C SER A 212 6.29 -23.60 -7.54
N ALA A 213 7.19 -23.11 -8.38
CA ALA A 213 6.93 -23.00 -9.83
C ALA A 213 6.58 -24.35 -10.47
N ASP A 214 7.03 -25.46 -9.88
CA ASP A 214 6.79 -26.84 -10.32
C ASP A 214 5.38 -27.35 -10.03
N ASP A 215 4.66 -26.77 -9.08
CA ASP A 215 3.28 -27.16 -8.72
C ASP A 215 2.24 -26.87 -9.82
N TRP A 216 2.60 -26.10 -10.84
CA TRP A 216 1.75 -25.84 -12.01
C TRP A 216 1.77 -26.95 -13.06
N ILE A 217 2.74 -27.88 -12.99
CA ILE A 217 2.96 -28.94 -14.01
C ILE A 217 2.23 -30.23 -13.63
N SER A 218 1.71 -30.34 -12.41
CA SER A 218 1.13 -31.58 -11.85
C SER A 218 -0.41 -31.65 -11.85
N ARG A 219 -1.09 -31.04 -12.84
CA ARG A 219 -2.53 -31.23 -13.09
C ARG A 219 -2.84 -31.56 -14.52
#